data_fa43e7b4c0d88c91d45b9bac59773969
#
_entry.id   fa43e7b4c0d88c91d45b9bac59773969
#
_cell.length_a   1.000
_cell.length_b   1.000
_cell.length_c   1.000
_cell.angle_alpha   90.00
_cell.angle_beta   90.00
_cell.angle_gamma   90.00
#
_symmetry.space_group_name_H-M   'P 1'
#
loop_
_entity.id
_entity.type
_entity.pdbx_description
1 polymer ?
#
loop_
_entity_poly.entity_id
_entity_poly.type
_entity_poly.pdbx_seq_one_letter_code
_entity_poly.pdbx_strand_id
1 'polypeptide(L)'
;MAAPLLLHHRSSLEHDPGPHPERPARIAAIERALGERDWLGWDVHPSPAAELDVVHAVHPPDYVRGIEELSAAGGGALDADTVVSEGSYRAALHAAGGAAAIVDALMGDDGPRVGASLHRPPGHHALPSRAMGFCLFNNVAVAARRALDRWGAERVLILDWDVHHGNGTNDIFHRDPDVLYVSIHESPLYPGTGPASDVGSGPGEGYTVNLPVPAGSGDAQWCSLVEHVVGALGREYRPGLILLSAGFDAHVRDPLAGCLVTRDGYAQMAASMRGLADELDVPLGVVLEGGYDLEALAESTVATMEVVGAEEAVERPAVTLHPLAAQAAGRLAERWPLVGAVAG
;
A
#
# COMPACT_ATOMS: atom_id res chain seq x y z
N MET A 1 -20.22 0.85 -15.85
CA MET A 1 -19.52 1.29 -14.61
C MET A 1 -18.64 2.47 -15.00
N ALA A 2 -18.32 3.39 -14.07
CA ALA A 2 -17.34 4.43 -14.32
C ALA A 2 -15.95 3.80 -14.58
N ALA A 3 -15.13 4.44 -15.43
CA ALA A 3 -13.76 3.99 -15.66
C ALA A 3 -12.94 4.03 -14.35
N PRO A 4 -11.94 3.16 -14.16
CA PRO A 4 -11.08 3.21 -13.00
C PRO A 4 -10.31 4.55 -12.96
N LEU A 5 -10.17 5.14 -11.75
CA LEU A 5 -9.55 6.45 -11.56
C LEU A 5 -8.07 6.34 -11.23
N LEU A 6 -7.21 7.07 -11.94
CA LEU A 6 -5.80 7.18 -11.60
C LEU A 6 -5.44 8.63 -11.28
N LEU A 7 -4.87 8.84 -10.10
CA LEU A 7 -4.35 10.13 -9.67
C LEU A 7 -2.82 10.12 -9.60
N HIS A 8 -2.21 11.13 -10.20
CA HIS A 8 -0.78 11.39 -10.12
C HIS A 8 -0.53 12.91 -10.07
N HIS A 9 0.69 13.33 -9.78
CA HIS A 9 1.02 14.75 -9.82
C HIS A 9 2.52 14.99 -10.06
N ARG A 10 2.84 16.01 -10.86
CA ARG A 10 4.21 16.39 -11.19
C ARG A 10 5.10 16.70 -9.97
N SER A 11 4.53 17.09 -8.83
CA SER A 11 5.28 17.31 -7.59
C SER A 11 6.07 16.09 -7.14
N SER A 12 5.65 14.88 -7.51
CA SER A 12 6.41 13.66 -7.28
C SER A 12 7.81 13.67 -7.93
N LEU A 13 8.02 14.49 -8.96
CA LEU A 13 9.33 14.72 -9.60
C LEU A 13 10.16 15.80 -8.87
N GLU A 14 9.50 16.63 -8.05
CA GLU A 14 10.14 17.74 -7.32
C GLU A 14 10.74 17.27 -5.96
N HIS A 15 10.31 16.11 -5.44
CA HIS A 15 10.98 15.44 -4.33
C HIS A 15 12.25 14.78 -4.84
N ASP A 16 13.40 15.42 -4.62
CA ASP A 16 14.70 14.97 -5.10
C ASP A 16 15.70 14.80 -3.95
N PRO A 17 15.83 13.60 -3.39
CA PRO A 17 16.80 13.30 -2.34
C PRO A 17 18.25 13.18 -2.85
N GLY A 18 18.51 13.44 -4.15
CA GLY A 18 19.82 13.31 -4.77
C GLY A 18 20.15 11.85 -5.17
N PRO A 19 21.42 11.41 -5.00
CA PRO A 19 21.83 10.03 -5.29
C PRO A 19 21.21 9.04 -4.30
N HIS A 20 20.00 8.58 -4.61
CA HIS A 20 19.16 7.80 -3.70
C HIS A 20 18.36 6.73 -4.47
N PRO A 21 18.05 5.55 -3.88
CA PRO A 21 17.17 4.58 -4.51
C PRO A 21 15.77 5.15 -4.77
N GLU A 22 15.20 5.81 -3.75
CA GLU A 22 13.94 6.54 -3.85
C GLU A 22 14.21 7.87 -4.56
N ARG A 23 13.92 7.98 -5.86
CA ARG A 23 14.29 9.10 -6.74
C ARG A 23 13.21 9.40 -7.77
N PRO A 24 13.18 10.63 -8.35
CA PRO A 24 12.18 11.03 -9.36
C PRO A 24 12.03 10.07 -10.54
N ALA A 25 13.09 9.39 -10.94
CA ALA A 25 13.09 8.42 -12.03
C ALA A 25 12.09 7.26 -11.84
N ARG A 26 11.71 6.94 -10.58
CA ARG A 26 10.70 5.91 -10.28
C ARG A 26 9.35 6.26 -10.89
N ILE A 27 8.83 7.44 -10.62
CA ILE A 27 7.55 7.92 -11.18
C ILE A 27 7.66 8.12 -12.70
N ALA A 28 8.77 8.66 -13.18
CA ALA A 28 8.96 8.84 -14.63
C ALA A 28 8.95 7.49 -15.40
N ALA A 29 9.47 6.40 -14.79
CA ALA A 29 9.42 5.07 -15.39
C ALA A 29 7.98 4.51 -15.45
N ILE A 30 7.21 4.66 -14.36
CA ILE A 30 5.79 4.25 -14.30
C ILE A 30 4.96 5.03 -15.32
N GLU A 31 5.02 6.36 -15.30
CA GLU A 31 4.24 7.23 -16.19
C GLU A 31 4.55 6.96 -17.67
N ARG A 32 5.82 6.73 -18.00
CA ARG A 32 6.19 6.34 -19.38
C ARG A 32 5.56 5.00 -19.76
N ALA A 33 5.69 3.98 -18.92
CA ALA A 33 5.19 2.63 -19.22
C ALA A 33 3.67 2.57 -19.35
N LEU A 34 2.94 3.34 -18.53
CA LEU A 34 1.48 3.50 -18.63
C LEU A 34 1.08 4.34 -19.85
N GLY A 35 1.80 5.46 -20.11
CA GLY A 35 1.53 6.32 -21.25
C GLY A 35 1.74 5.63 -22.60
N GLU A 36 2.74 4.75 -22.73
CA GLU A 36 2.96 3.91 -23.90
C GLU A 36 1.82 2.91 -24.18
N ARG A 37 0.92 2.71 -23.19
CA ARG A 37 -0.25 1.81 -23.23
C ARG A 37 -1.56 2.57 -23.09
N ASP A 38 -1.57 3.85 -23.45
CA ASP A 38 -2.76 4.71 -23.33
C ASP A 38 -3.39 4.66 -21.93
N TRP A 39 -2.53 4.63 -20.91
CA TRP A 39 -2.92 4.55 -19.50
C TRP A 39 -3.87 3.38 -19.18
N LEU A 40 -3.87 2.35 -20.00
CA LEU A 40 -4.72 1.17 -19.85
C LEU A 40 -6.24 1.49 -19.83
N GLY A 41 -6.65 2.64 -20.37
CA GLY A 41 -8.04 3.11 -20.36
C GLY A 41 -8.50 3.70 -19.02
N TRP A 42 -7.59 3.96 -18.09
CA TRP A 42 -7.90 4.63 -16.83
C TRP A 42 -8.24 6.11 -17.06
N ASP A 43 -9.16 6.64 -16.26
CA ASP A 43 -9.45 8.07 -16.18
C ASP A 43 -8.38 8.77 -15.33
N VAL A 44 -7.47 9.50 -16.00
CA VAL A 44 -6.23 10.01 -15.40
C VAL A 44 -6.34 11.49 -15.08
N HIS A 45 -6.14 11.85 -13.81
CA HIS A 45 -6.21 13.22 -13.33
C HIS A 45 -5.05 13.60 -12.41
N PRO A 46 -4.71 14.91 -12.34
CA PRO A 46 -3.81 15.39 -11.31
C PRO A 46 -4.48 15.30 -9.94
N SER A 47 -3.73 14.84 -8.94
CA SER A 47 -4.22 14.84 -7.56
C SER A 47 -4.32 16.23 -6.98
N PRO A 48 -5.29 16.51 -6.08
CA PRO A 48 -5.23 17.66 -5.19
C PRO A 48 -4.08 17.49 -4.18
N ALA A 49 -3.57 18.59 -3.64
CA ALA A 49 -2.82 18.55 -2.39
C ALA A 49 -3.79 18.27 -1.22
N ALA A 50 -3.37 17.47 -0.25
CA ALA A 50 -4.19 17.24 0.95
C ALA A 50 -4.41 18.56 1.71
N GLU A 51 -5.65 18.78 2.14
CA GLU A 51 -5.93 19.76 3.18
C GLU A 51 -5.28 19.31 4.49
N LEU A 52 -4.83 20.26 5.32
CA LEU A 52 -4.06 19.94 6.52
C LEU A 52 -4.85 19.11 7.54
N ASP A 53 -6.15 19.29 7.66
CA ASP A 53 -7.00 18.48 8.54
C ASP A 53 -7.01 17.00 8.14
N VAL A 54 -6.94 16.70 6.85
CA VAL A 54 -6.83 15.34 6.32
C VAL A 54 -5.51 14.68 6.75
N VAL A 55 -4.40 15.43 6.67
CA VAL A 55 -3.09 14.93 7.12
C VAL A 55 -3.05 14.84 8.65
N HIS A 56 -3.65 15.81 9.36
CA HIS A 56 -3.69 15.84 10.82
C HIS A 56 -4.53 14.72 11.45
N ALA A 57 -5.38 14.03 10.68
CA ALA A 57 -6.05 12.82 11.15
C ALA A 57 -5.06 11.67 11.48
N VAL A 58 -3.84 11.73 10.93
CA VAL A 58 -2.77 10.75 11.12
C VAL A 58 -1.54 11.35 11.80
N HIS A 59 -1.16 12.56 11.40
CA HIS A 59 0.09 13.21 11.80
C HIS A 59 -0.18 14.49 12.61
N PRO A 60 0.40 14.66 13.81
CA PRO A 60 0.21 15.86 14.61
C PRO A 60 0.66 17.13 13.87
N PRO A 61 -0.03 18.29 14.09
CA PRO A 61 0.29 19.54 13.42
C PRO A 61 1.75 19.99 13.53
N ASP A 62 2.38 19.77 14.68
CA ASP A 62 3.78 20.15 14.89
C ASP A 62 4.75 19.35 14.03
N TYR A 63 4.46 18.06 13.79
CA TYR A 63 5.24 17.22 12.89
C TYR A 63 5.10 17.69 11.43
N VAL A 64 3.87 17.92 10.98
CA VAL A 64 3.59 18.37 9.59
C VAL A 64 4.28 19.71 9.33
N ARG A 65 4.19 20.66 10.28
CA ARG A 65 4.89 21.96 10.21
C ARG A 65 6.41 21.77 10.17
N GLY A 66 6.98 20.86 10.95
CA GLY A 66 8.42 20.58 10.92
C GLY A 66 8.92 20.11 9.54
N ILE A 67 8.14 19.27 8.84
CA ILE A 67 8.45 18.87 7.46
C ILE A 67 8.34 20.06 6.50
N GLU A 68 7.32 20.91 6.65
CA GLU A 68 7.15 22.13 5.86
C GLU A 68 8.33 23.08 6.02
N GLU A 69 8.70 23.41 7.27
CA GLU A 69 9.80 24.31 7.59
C GLU A 69 11.14 23.79 7.07
N LEU A 70 11.41 22.47 7.21
CA LEU A 70 12.63 21.86 6.69
C LEU A 70 12.68 21.93 5.16
N SER A 71 11.57 21.64 4.48
CA SER A 71 11.46 21.74 3.03
C SER A 71 11.67 23.19 2.55
N ALA A 72 11.04 24.16 3.21
CA ALA A 72 11.18 25.59 2.90
C ALA A 72 12.59 26.13 3.16
N ALA A 73 13.34 25.52 4.07
CA ALA A 73 14.74 25.84 4.34
C ALA A 73 15.73 25.25 3.32
N GLY A 74 15.23 24.56 2.28
CA GLY A 74 16.05 23.91 1.25
C GLY A 74 16.30 22.41 1.49
N GLY A 75 15.68 21.85 2.54
CA GLY A 75 15.75 20.41 2.83
C GLY A 75 16.84 20.03 3.84
N GLY A 76 17.00 18.70 4.03
CA GLY A 76 17.96 18.10 4.95
C GLY A 76 17.66 16.63 5.21
N ALA A 77 18.57 15.95 5.90
CA ALA A 77 18.35 14.57 6.34
C ALA A 77 17.55 14.54 7.65
N LEU A 78 16.53 13.69 7.70
CA LEU A 78 15.76 13.41 8.92
C LEU A 78 16.34 12.24 9.71
N ASP A 79 16.89 11.27 8.99
CA ASP A 79 17.69 10.17 9.52
C ASP A 79 18.76 9.72 8.50
N ALA A 80 19.28 8.50 8.61
CA ALA A 80 20.37 8.02 7.77
C ALA A 80 19.97 7.84 6.29
N ASP A 81 18.68 7.64 6.03
CA ASP A 81 18.16 7.29 4.70
C ASP A 81 16.90 8.08 4.29
N THR A 82 16.39 8.96 5.12
CA THR A 82 15.21 9.76 4.83
C THR A 82 15.57 11.23 4.65
N VAL A 83 15.45 11.72 3.42
CA VAL A 83 15.90 13.06 3.01
C VAL A 83 14.71 13.90 2.57
N VAL A 84 14.66 15.13 3.04
CA VAL A 84 13.76 16.19 2.56
C VAL A 84 14.51 17.11 1.60
N SER A 85 13.91 17.46 0.49
CA SER A 85 14.35 18.50 -0.45
C SER A 85 13.36 19.66 -0.48
N GLU A 86 13.66 20.73 -1.19
CA GLU A 86 12.78 21.91 -1.31
C GLU A 86 11.36 21.54 -1.81
N GLY A 87 11.24 20.54 -2.72
CA GLY A 87 9.95 20.09 -3.25
C GLY A 87 9.22 19.02 -2.42
N SER A 88 9.83 18.52 -1.34
CA SER A 88 9.35 17.32 -0.64
C SER A 88 8.03 17.51 0.07
N TYR A 89 7.83 18.65 0.76
CA TYR A 89 6.56 18.93 1.45
C TYR A 89 5.39 18.97 0.48
N ARG A 90 5.56 19.66 -0.65
CA ARG A 90 4.53 19.73 -1.69
C ARG A 90 4.24 18.34 -2.27
N ALA A 91 5.27 17.56 -2.55
CA ALA A 91 5.11 16.19 -3.05
C ALA A 91 4.37 15.30 -2.05
N ALA A 92 4.73 15.37 -0.76
CA ALA A 92 4.07 14.63 0.32
C ALA A 92 2.59 15.02 0.49
N LEU A 93 2.25 16.31 0.36
CA LEU A 93 0.85 16.76 0.37
C LEU A 93 0.06 16.21 -0.81
N HIS A 94 0.65 16.12 -2.01
CA HIS A 94 -0.01 15.51 -3.17
C HIS A 94 -0.10 13.98 -3.06
N ALA A 95 0.87 13.32 -2.43
CA ALA A 95 0.81 11.88 -2.19
C ALA A 95 -0.32 11.53 -1.20
N ALA A 96 -0.39 12.21 -0.07
CA ALA A 96 -1.48 12.06 0.89
C ALA A 96 -2.84 12.50 0.31
N GLY A 97 -2.85 13.61 -0.45
CA GLY A 97 -4.04 14.15 -1.11
C GLY A 97 -4.57 13.24 -2.20
N GLY A 98 -3.70 12.63 -3.00
CA GLY A 98 -4.07 11.63 -4.00
C GLY A 98 -4.68 10.38 -3.36
N ALA A 99 -4.07 9.89 -2.27
CA ALA A 99 -4.59 8.75 -1.52
C ALA A 99 -5.96 9.03 -0.88
N ALA A 100 -6.17 10.22 -0.32
CA ALA A 100 -7.48 10.63 0.20
C ALA A 100 -8.51 10.83 -0.92
N ALA A 101 -8.11 11.43 -2.05
CA ALA A 101 -9.01 11.74 -3.15
C ALA A 101 -9.50 10.49 -3.90
N ILE A 102 -8.68 9.42 -4.02
CA ILE A 102 -9.19 8.15 -4.55
C ILE A 102 -10.29 7.59 -3.63
N VAL A 103 -10.14 7.71 -2.30
CA VAL A 103 -11.19 7.28 -1.36
C VAL A 103 -12.45 8.10 -1.54
N ASP A 104 -12.34 9.43 -1.69
CA ASP A 104 -13.51 10.29 -1.94
C ASP A 104 -14.27 9.87 -3.21
N ALA A 105 -13.54 9.51 -4.28
CA ALA A 105 -14.13 9.02 -5.51
C ALA A 105 -14.75 7.62 -5.36
N LEU A 106 -14.04 6.69 -4.71
CA LEU A 106 -14.46 5.31 -4.52
C LEU A 106 -15.70 5.16 -3.63
N MET A 107 -15.84 6.03 -2.62
CA MET A 107 -16.94 5.99 -1.66
C MET A 107 -18.15 6.84 -2.09
N GLY A 108 -18.04 7.60 -3.19
CA GLY A 108 -19.14 8.39 -3.74
C GLY A 108 -20.19 7.51 -4.45
N ASP A 109 -21.45 7.97 -4.48
CA ASP A 109 -22.61 7.19 -4.97
C ASP A 109 -22.47 6.66 -6.41
N ASP A 110 -21.86 7.44 -7.31
CA ASP A 110 -21.63 7.08 -8.71
C ASP A 110 -20.12 6.90 -9.04
N GLY A 111 -19.31 6.65 -8.01
CA GLY A 111 -17.85 6.56 -8.13
C GLY A 111 -17.36 5.31 -8.88
N PRO A 112 -16.08 5.30 -9.26
CA PRO A 112 -15.45 4.10 -9.83
C PRO A 112 -15.31 3.01 -8.76
N ARG A 113 -15.24 1.77 -9.20
CA ARG A 113 -14.99 0.62 -8.29
C ARG A 113 -13.51 0.48 -7.91
N VAL A 114 -12.61 1.03 -8.72
CA VAL A 114 -11.17 0.97 -8.53
C VAL A 114 -10.55 2.34 -8.70
N GLY A 115 -9.61 2.67 -7.82
CA GLY A 115 -8.82 3.89 -7.87
C GLY A 115 -7.36 3.64 -7.55
N ALA A 116 -6.46 4.45 -8.11
CA ALA A 116 -5.03 4.38 -7.84
C ALA A 116 -4.42 5.76 -7.58
N SER A 117 -3.53 5.84 -6.61
CA SER A 117 -2.72 7.00 -6.26
C SER A 117 -1.24 6.67 -6.50
N LEU A 118 -0.69 7.14 -7.62
CA LEU A 118 0.70 6.88 -8.01
C LEU A 118 1.57 8.10 -7.73
N HIS A 119 2.07 8.19 -6.51
CA HIS A 119 2.84 9.33 -6.01
C HIS A 119 4.14 8.95 -5.34
N ARG A 120 5.00 9.93 -5.14
CA ARG A 120 6.18 9.95 -4.29
C ARG A 120 6.13 11.20 -3.39
N PRO A 121 6.69 11.13 -2.18
CA PRO A 121 7.34 9.98 -1.51
C PRO A 121 6.35 8.87 -1.10
N PRO A 122 6.85 7.64 -0.80
CA PRO A 122 6.05 6.57 -0.20
C PRO A 122 5.61 6.94 1.22
N GLY A 123 4.81 6.07 1.87
CA GLY A 123 4.18 6.44 3.13
C GLY A 123 4.23 5.44 4.27
N HIS A 124 4.26 4.14 4.00
CA HIS A 124 3.95 3.10 4.98
C HIS A 124 4.90 3.01 6.19
N HIS A 125 6.12 3.57 6.08
CA HIS A 125 7.06 3.65 7.21
C HIS A 125 6.85 4.88 8.10
N ALA A 126 6.16 5.94 7.64
CA ALA A 126 5.96 7.15 8.43
C ALA A 126 5.08 6.86 9.66
N LEU A 127 5.67 7.01 10.85
CA LEU A 127 4.99 6.98 12.14
C LEU A 127 4.18 8.28 12.34
N PRO A 128 3.26 8.36 13.30
CA PRO A 128 2.50 9.59 13.53
C PRO A 128 3.36 10.85 13.62
N SER A 129 4.52 10.79 14.28
CA SER A 129 5.38 11.96 14.54
C SER A 129 6.83 11.76 14.09
N ARG A 130 7.09 10.82 13.17
CA ARG A 130 8.45 10.53 12.73
C ARG A 130 8.48 10.03 11.29
N ALA A 131 9.20 10.72 10.44
CA ALA A 131 9.58 10.26 9.11
C ALA A 131 10.69 9.20 9.21
N MET A 132 10.63 8.18 8.39
CA MET A 132 11.68 7.16 8.24
C MET A 132 11.42 6.30 6.99
N GLY A 133 12.42 5.54 6.54
CA GLY A 133 12.27 4.64 5.40
C GLY A 133 11.78 5.37 4.14
N PHE A 134 12.33 6.53 3.85
CA PHE A 134 11.98 7.40 2.71
C PHE A 134 10.58 8.06 2.81
N CYS A 135 9.78 7.72 3.83
CA CYS A 135 8.40 8.15 3.99
C CYS A 135 8.29 9.41 4.84
N LEU A 136 7.48 10.37 4.40
CA LEU A 136 7.22 11.63 5.12
C LEU A 136 5.83 11.63 5.78
N PHE A 137 4.76 11.36 5.01
CA PHE A 137 3.41 11.16 5.53
C PHE A 137 2.93 9.76 5.17
N ASN A 138 2.12 9.15 6.02
CA ASN A 138 1.59 7.82 5.77
C ASN A 138 0.35 7.90 4.88
N ASN A 139 0.58 7.77 3.57
CA ASN A 139 -0.43 8.01 2.55
C ASN A 139 -1.62 7.03 2.67
N VAL A 140 -1.35 5.74 2.86
CA VAL A 140 -2.41 4.72 2.98
C VAL A 140 -3.18 4.86 4.29
N ALA A 141 -2.52 5.29 5.37
CA ALA A 141 -3.20 5.57 6.64
C ALA A 141 -4.12 6.81 6.54
N VAL A 142 -3.68 7.86 5.82
CA VAL A 142 -4.51 9.03 5.50
C VAL A 142 -5.75 8.59 4.70
N ALA A 143 -5.58 7.73 3.70
CA ALA A 143 -6.69 7.16 2.93
C ALA A 143 -7.67 6.38 3.82
N ALA A 144 -7.17 5.50 4.69
CA ALA A 144 -8.00 4.71 5.59
C ALA A 144 -8.79 5.60 6.57
N ARG A 145 -8.13 6.60 7.18
CA ARG A 145 -8.81 7.59 8.03
C ARG A 145 -9.87 8.37 7.27
N ARG A 146 -9.59 8.76 6.02
CA ARG A 146 -10.57 9.45 5.17
C ARG A 146 -11.83 8.61 4.97
N ALA A 147 -11.68 7.30 4.75
CA ALA A 147 -12.81 6.37 4.60
C ALA A 147 -13.63 6.27 5.89
N LEU A 148 -12.98 6.11 7.03
CA LEU A 148 -13.63 5.99 8.33
C LEU A 148 -14.32 7.30 8.75
N ASP A 149 -13.57 8.42 8.78
CA ASP A 149 -13.99 9.65 9.41
C ASP A 149 -14.95 10.48 8.53
N ARG A 150 -14.74 10.46 7.21
CA ARG A 150 -15.54 11.27 6.28
C ARG A 150 -16.70 10.52 5.66
N TRP A 151 -16.47 9.23 5.32
CA TRP A 151 -17.44 8.43 4.59
C TRP A 151 -18.18 7.42 5.47
N GLY A 152 -17.79 7.29 6.75
CA GLY A 152 -18.41 6.39 7.70
C GLY A 152 -18.26 4.91 7.33
N ALA A 153 -17.16 4.56 6.64
CA ALA A 153 -16.82 3.16 6.47
C ALA A 153 -16.68 2.51 7.85
N GLU A 154 -17.36 1.40 8.07
CA GLU A 154 -17.28 0.72 9.37
C GLU A 154 -15.91 0.03 9.54
N ARG A 155 -15.34 -0.44 8.42
CA ARG A 155 -14.11 -1.25 8.42
C ARG A 155 -13.33 -1.05 7.13
N VAL A 156 -12.00 -0.99 7.25
CA VAL A 156 -11.06 -0.92 6.12
C VAL A 156 -10.05 -2.05 6.21
N LEU A 157 -9.83 -2.77 5.11
CA LEU A 157 -8.72 -3.73 4.97
C LEU A 157 -7.57 -3.03 4.25
N ILE A 158 -6.39 -2.99 4.87
CA ILE A 158 -5.14 -2.60 4.22
C ILE A 158 -4.30 -3.85 4.03
N LEU A 159 -4.01 -4.22 2.78
CA LEU A 159 -2.95 -5.17 2.45
C LEU A 159 -1.71 -4.39 2.03
N ASP A 160 -0.66 -4.52 2.79
CA ASP A 160 0.67 -4.03 2.49
C ASP A 160 1.52 -5.18 1.95
N TRP A 161 1.88 -5.09 0.68
CA TRP A 161 2.76 -6.07 0.03
C TRP A 161 4.10 -5.48 -0.40
N ASP A 162 4.46 -4.29 0.12
CA ASP A 162 5.84 -3.84 0.10
C ASP A 162 6.73 -4.88 0.81
N VAL A 163 7.95 -5.08 0.32
CA VAL A 163 8.85 -6.08 0.89
C VAL A 163 9.31 -5.73 2.30
N HIS A 164 9.25 -4.45 2.66
CA HIS A 164 9.57 -3.96 4.00
C HIS A 164 8.30 -3.94 4.88
N HIS A 165 8.46 -4.22 6.15
CA HIS A 165 7.36 -4.09 7.10
C HIS A 165 6.90 -2.63 7.19
N GLY A 166 5.63 -2.35 6.90
CA GLY A 166 5.02 -1.02 7.02
C GLY A 166 4.78 -0.63 8.48
N ASN A 167 5.87 -0.44 9.22
CA ASN A 167 5.85 -0.19 10.66
C ASN A 167 5.06 1.07 11.04
N GLY A 168 5.00 2.07 10.18
CA GLY A 168 4.21 3.29 10.40
C GLY A 168 2.71 2.98 10.39
N THR A 169 2.25 2.24 9.39
CA THR A 169 0.84 1.82 9.29
C THR A 169 0.47 0.88 10.44
N ASN A 170 1.36 -0.07 10.78
CA ASN A 170 1.23 -0.94 11.94
C ASN A 170 1.03 -0.14 13.24
N ASP A 171 1.86 0.88 13.48
CA ASP A 171 1.81 1.69 14.71
C ASP A 171 0.53 2.56 14.76
N ILE A 172 0.16 3.20 13.64
CA ILE A 172 -1.01 4.06 13.56
C ILE A 172 -2.30 3.30 13.90
N PHE A 173 -2.46 2.08 13.41
CA PHE A 173 -3.66 1.27 13.60
C PHE A 173 -3.53 0.16 14.66
N HIS A 174 -2.43 0.13 15.43
CA HIS A 174 -2.13 -0.93 16.39
C HIS A 174 -3.22 -1.17 17.46
N ARG A 175 -4.03 -0.16 17.73
CA ARG A 175 -5.13 -0.22 18.71
C ARG A 175 -6.51 -0.05 18.10
N ASP A 176 -6.62 -0.05 16.78
CA ASP A 176 -7.84 0.28 16.05
C ASP A 176 -8.44 -0.98 15.42
N PRO A 177 -9.63 -1.46 15.88
CA PRO A 177 -10.29 -2.63 15.32
C PRO A 177 -11.00 -2.34 13.99
N ASP A 178 -11.16 -1.07 13.61
CA ASP A 178 -11.85 -0.66 12.38
C ASP A 178 -10.93 -0.69 11.17
N VAL A 179 -9.62 -0.96 11.39
CA VAL A 179 -8.64 -1.22 10.32
C VAL A 179 -7.99 -2.58 10.54
N LEU A 180 -8.22 -3.50 9.60
CA LEU A 180 -7.44 -4.73 9.52
C LEU A 180 -6.21 -4.46 8.66
N TYR A 181 -5.05 -4.36 9.31
CA TYR A 181 -3.77 -4.19 8.64
C TYR A 181 -3.08 -5.54 8.47
N VAL A 182 -2.76 -5.89 7.23
CA VAL A 182 -2.03 -7.13 6.89
C VAL A 182 -0.77 -6.75 6.15
N SER A 183 0.41 -7.11 6.67
CA SER A 183 1.70 -6.88 6.03
C SER A 183 2.38 -8.20 5.69
N ILE A 184 2.70 -8.41 4.41
CA ILE A 184 3.59 -9.47 3.94
C ILE A 184 4.95 -8.82 3.70
N HIS A 185 6.00 -9.25 4.39
CA HIS A 185 7.31 -8.60 4.32
C HIS A 185 8.46 -9.59 4.53
N GLU A 186 9.63 -9.27 3.98
CA GLU A 186 10.84 -10.06 4.21
C GLU A 186 11.34 -9.87 5.64
N SER A 187 11.71 -10.96 6.30
CA SER A 187 12.31 -10.92 7.64
C SER A 187 13.44 -11.97 7.76
N PRO A 188 14.63 -11.57 8.25
CA PRO A 188 14.99 -10.23 8.76
C PRO A 188 15.30 -9.23 7.62
N LEU A 189 14.69 -8.07 7.66
CA LEU A 189 14.97 -6.93 6.78
C LEU A 189 14.66 -5.62 7.52
N TYR A 190 14.99 -4.45 6.92
CA TYR A 190 14.55 -3.14 7.43
C TYR A 190 13.02 -3.10 7.60
N PRO A 191 12.48 -2.47 8.64
CA PRO A 191 13.15 -1.78 9.76
C PRO A 191 13.44 -2.69 10.96
N GLY A 192 13.33 -4.01 10.82
CA GLY A 192 13.58 -4.98 11.88
C GLY A 192 12.40 -5.18 12.83
N THR A 193 11.19 -4.85 12.38
CA THR A 193 9.92 -4.96 13.10
C THR A 193 8.95 -5.92 12.38
N GLY A 194 7.72 -6.09 12.88
CA GLY A 194 6.70 -6.93 12.27
C GLY A 194 6.86 -8.43 12.51
N PRO A 195 7.25 -8.89 13.72
CA PRO A 195 7.23 -10.31 13.99
C PRO A 195 5.78 -10.84 13.93
N ALA A 196 5.60 -12.09 13.55
CA ALA A 196 4.27 -12.71 13.47
C ALA A 196 3.50 -12.73 14.79
N SER A 197 4.18 -12.44 15.92
CA SER A 197 3.59 -12.30 17.26
C SER A 197 3.08 -10.89 17.55
N ASP A 198 3.39 -9.89 16.73
CA ASP A 198 2.78 -8.57 16.84
C ASP A 198 1.42 -8.60 16.14
N VAL A 199 0.38 -8.59 16.95
CA VAL A 199 -1.02 -8.76 16.55
C VAL A 199 -1.89 -7.55 16.88
N GLY A 200 -1.28 -6.41 17.22
CA GLY A 200 -1.99 -5.25 17.74
C GLY A 200 -2.17 -5.31 19.25
N SER A 201 -2.88 -4.35 19.83
CA SER A 201 -3.10 -4.26 21.26
C SER A 201 -4.43 -3.64 21.64
N GLY A 202 -4.91 -3.94 22.85
CA GLY A 202 -6.18 -3.42 23.36
C GLY A 202 -7.36 -3.73 22.43
N PRO A 203 -8.17 -2.73 22.02
CA PRO A 203 -9.29 -2.97 21.09
C PRO A 203 -8.82 -3.50 19.71
N GLY A 204 -7.62 -3.12 19.26
CA GLY A 204 -7.03 -3.52 17.98
C GLY A 204 -6.31 -4.89 18.03
N GLU A 205 -6.32 -5.62 19.18
CA GLU A 205 -5.69 -6.93 19.25
C GLU A 205 -6.34 -7.92 18.28
N GLY A 206 -5.51 -8.53 17.42
CA GLY A 206 -5.92 -9.44 16.36
C GLY A 206 -6.26 -8.76 15.02
N TYR A 207 -6.23 -7.42 14.94
CA TYR A 207 -6.47 -6.66 13.70
C TYR A 207 -5.18 -6.17 13.03
N THR A 208 -4.03 -6.42 13.62
CA THR A 208 -2.71 -6.34 12.99
C THR A 208 -2.25 -7.76 12.67
N VAL A 209 -1.95 -8.04 11.40
CA VAL A 209 -1.54 -9.36 10.93
C VAL A 209 -0.21 -9.26 10.20
N ASN A 210 0.85 -9.72 10.84
CA ASN A 210 2.19 -9.74 10.29
C ASN A 210 2.52 -11.12 9.72
N LEU A 211 2.89 -11.16 8.43
CA LEU A 211 3.19 -12.35 7.64
C LEU A 211 4.65 -12.31 7.14
N PRO A 212 5.64 -12.44 8.05
CA PRO A 212 7.04 -12.41 7.66
C PRO A 212 7.40 -13.61 6.78
N VAL A 213 8.13 -13.37 5.71
CA VAL A 213 8.65 -14.37 4.78
C VAL A 213 10.19 -14.33 4.76
N PRO A 214 10.89 -15.46 4.57
CA PRO A 214 12.34 -15.45 4.43
C PRO A 214 12.77 -14.88 3.07
N ALA A 215 14.00 -14.37 2.97
CA ALA A 215 14.65 -14.07 1.71
C ALA A 215 14.59 -15.31 0.78
N GLY A 216 14.45 -15.08 -0.53
CA GLY A 216 14.24 -16.13 -1.52
C GLY A 216 12.77 -16.53 -1.69
N SER A 217 11.83 -15.97 -0.93
CA SER A 217 10.39 -16.18 -1.16
C SER A 217 9.95 -15.51 -2.46
N GLY A 218 9.29 -16.27 -3.32
CA GLY A 218 8.80 -15.80 -4.62
C GLY A 218 7.29 -15.94 -4.76
N ASP A 219 6.81 -16.03 -6.01
CA ASP A 219 5.39 -16.05 -6.35
C ASP A 219 4.58 -17.09 -5.58
N ALA A 220 5.13 -18.29 -5.40
CA ALA A 220 4.43 -19.39 -4.72
C ALA A 220 4.08 -19.04 -3.26
N GLN A 221 4.98 -18.38 -2.53
CA GLN A 221 4.75 -17.97 -1.15
C GLN A 221 3.81 -16.76 -1.08
N TRP A 222 4.14 -15.71 -1.84
CA TRP A 222 3.41 -14.46 -1.82
C TRP A 222 1.97 -14.60 -2.31
N CYS A 223 1.75 -15.21 -3.48
CA CYS A 223 0.40 -15.44 -4.00
C CYS A 223 -0.43 -16.34 -3.07
N SER A 224 0.20 -17.36 -2.46
CA SER A 224 -0.49 -18.23 -1.52
C SER A 224 -0.91 -17.50 -0.24
N LEU A 225 -0.09 -16.61 0.29
CA LEU A 225 -0.45 -15.77 1.44
C LEU A 225 -1.62 -14.84 1.10
N VAL A 226 -1.57 -14.18 -0.07
CA VAL A 226 -2.65 -13.28 -0.50
C VAL A 226 -3.95 -14.03 -0.71
N GLU A 227 -3.96 -15.12 -1.50
CA GLU A 227 -5.18 -15.84 -1.83
C GLU A 227 -5.80 -16.53 -0.61
N HIS A 228 -4.99 -17.25 0.16
CA HIS A 228 -5.52 -18.15 1.19
C HIS A 228 -5.61 -17.51 2.57
N VAL A 229 -4.69 -16.60 2.93
CA VAL A 229 -4.72 -15.95 4.24
C VAL A 229 -5.44 -14.62 4.16
N VAL A 230 -4.99 -13.69 3.30
CA VAL A 230 -5.61 -12.36 3.20
C VAL A 230 -7.04 -12.45 2.66
N GLY A 231 -7.27 -13.30 1.64
CA GLY A 231 -8.61 -13.55 1.12
C GLY A 231 -9.58 -14.07 2.18
N ALA A 232 -9.16 -15.03 3.01
CA ALA A 232 -9.98 -15.55 4.10
C ALA A 232 -10.22 -14.48 5.20
N LEU A 233 -9.18 -13.72 5.57
CA LEU A 233 -9.30 -12.57 6.48
C LEU A 233 -10.32 -11.56 5.99
N GLY A 234 -10.25 -11.18 4.71
CA GLY A 234 -11.19 -10.22 4.12
C GLY A 234 -12.64 -10.70 4.13
N ARG A 235 -12.88 -11.99 3.81
CA ARG A 235 -14.23 -12.60 3.87
C ARG A 235 -14.80 -12.60 5.28
N GLU A 236 -13.98 -12.84 6.29
CA GLU A 236 -14.40 -12.85 7.69
C GLU A 236 -14.57 -11.45 8.26
N TYR A 237 -13.62 -10.55 7.96
CA TYR A 237 -13.62 -9.16 8.43
C TYR A 237 -14.72 -8.31 7.77
N ARG A 238 -15.03 -8.56 6.49
CA ARG A 238 -16.02 -7.82 5.70
C ARG A 238 -15.78 -6.31 5.70
N PRO A 239 -14.67 -5.84 5.14
CA PRO A 239 -14.39 -4.41 5.03
C PRO A 239 -15.39 -3.73 4.10
N GLY A 240 -15.61 -2.43 4.29
CA GLY A 240 -16.32 -1.57 3.33
C GLY A 240 -15.39 -0.95 2.26
N LEU A 241 -14.08 -1.08 2.43
CA LEU A 241 -13.05 -0.62 1.50
C LEU A 241 -11.80 -1.50 1.63
N ILE A 242 -11.19 -1.84 0.49
CA ILE A 242 -9.88 -2.50 0.45
C ILE A 242 -8.85 -1.49 -0.08
N LEU A 243 -7.73 -1.34 0.62
CA LEU A 243 -6.58 -0.55 0.20
C LEU A 243 -5.36 -1.44 0.03
N LEU A 244 -4.66 -1.29 -1.08
CA LEU A 244 -3.36 -1.91 -1.32
C LEU A 244 -2.28 -0.85 -1.06
N SER A 245 -1.43 -1.09 -0.06
CA SER A 245 -0.16 -0.40 0.13
C SER A 245 0.84 -1.13 -0.76
N ALA A 246 1.03 -0.60 -1.99
CA ALA A 246 1.56 -1.35 -3.11
C ALA A 246 3.03 -1.00 -3.36
N GLY A 247 3.95 -1.70 -2.68
CA GLY A 247 5.36 -1.74 -3.01
C GLY A 247 5.66 -2.80 -4.07
N PHE A 248 6.69 -2.56 -4.87
CA PHE A 248 7.13 -3.49 -5.93
C PHE A 248 8.59 -3.93 -5.73
N ASP A 249 9.11 -3.78 -4.52
CA ASP A 249 10.47 -4.10 -4.09
C ASP A 249 10.68 -5.55 -3.62
N ALA A 250 9.62 -6.36 -3.51
CA ALA A 250 9.76 -7.81 -3.43
C ALA A 250 10.17 -8.44 -4.77
N HIS A 251 10.27 -7.65 -5.85
CA HIS A 251 10.63 -8.14 -7.17
C HIS A 251 12.05 -8.69 -7.21
N VAL A 252 12.24 -9.79 -7.95
CA VAL A 252 13.55 -10.49 -8.08
C VAL A 252 14.72 -9.61 -8.53
N ARG A 253 14.45 -8.47 -9.18
CA ARG A 253 15.47 -7.49 -9.61
C ARG A 253 15.66 -6.32 -8.64
N ASP A 254 14.88 -6.24 -7.57
CA ASP A 254 15.02 -5.11 -6.66
C ASP A 254 16.35 -5.15 -5.90
N PRO A 255 17.06 -4.02 -5.79
CA PRO A 255 18.37 -4.00 -5.15
C PRO A 255 18.32 -3.96 -3.61
N LEU A 256 17.16 -3.74 -2.99
CA LEU A 256 17.03 -3.51 -1.55
C LEU A 256 16.53 -4.73 -0.76
N ALA A 257 16.12 -5.81 -1.44
CA ALA A 257 15.57 -7.00 -0.80
C ALA A 257 16.04 -8.30 -1.46
N GLY A 258 15.74 -9.42 -0.80
CA GLY A 258 16.12 -10.75 -1.24
C GLY A 258 14.95 -11.61 -1.72
N CYS A 259 13.73 -11.09 -1.78
CA CYS A 259 12.57 -11.80 -2.34
C CYS A 259 12.66 -11.98 -3.85
N LEU A 260 11.87 -12.90 -4.40
CA LEU A 260 11.94 -13.34 -5.80
C LEU A 260 10.56 -13.26 -6.49
N VAL A 261 9.75 -12.29 -6.14
CA VAL A 261 8.46 -12.07 -6.79
C VAL A 261 8.67 -11.58 -8.22
N THR A 262 7.87 -12.08 -9.15
CA THR A 262 7.92 -11.66 -10.54
C THR A 262 6.78 -10.69 -10.87
N ARG A 263 6.85 -10.05 -12.05
CA ARG A 263 5.74 -9.27 -12.61
C ARG A 263 4.42 -10.06 -12.58
N ASP A 264 4.47 -11.34 -12.95
CA ASP A 264 3.28 -12.19 -13.01
C ASP A 264 2.78 -12.57 -11.60
N GLY A 265 3.67 -12.65 -10.60
CA GLY A 265 3.33 -12.78 -9.19
C GLY A 265 2.51 -11.59 -8.69
N TYR A 266 2.93 -10.36 -9.02
CA TYR A 266 2.14 -9.14 -8.69
C TYR A 266 0.78 -9.13 -9.40
N ALA A 267 0.71 -9.49 -10.67
CA ALA A 267 -0.56 -9.62 -11.40
C ALA A 267 -1.48 -10.66 -10.72
N GLN A 268 -0.95 -11.79 -10.27
CA GLN A 268 -1.72 -12.82 -9.58
C GLN A 268 -2.23 -12.35 -8.21
N MET A 269 -1.40 -11.67 -7.41
CA MET A 269 -1.82 -11.07 -6.14
C MET A 269 -2.91 -10.01 -6.36
N ALA A 270 -2.75 -9.18 -7.38
CA ALA A 270 -3.75 -8.19 -7.79
C ALA A 270 -5.08 -8.84 -8.19
N ALA A 271 -5.05 -9.95 -8.94
CA ALA A 271 -6.24 -10.72 -9.31
C ALA A 271 -6.97 -11.30 -8.09
N SER A 272 -6.23 -11.81 -7.10
CA SER A 272 -6.81 -12.29 -5.85
C SER A 272 -7.53 -11.17 -5.09
N MET A 273 -6.91 -9.99 -4.97
CA MET A 273 -7.49 -8.85 -4.25
C MET A 273 -8.65 -8.20 -5.01
N ARG A 274 -8.57 -8.08 -6.34
CA ARG A 274 -9.68 -7.61 -7.16
C ARG A 274 -10.86 -8.58 -7.05
N GLY A 275 -10.61 -9.88 -7.14
CA GLY A 275 -11.67 -10.89 -6.99
C GLY A 275 -12.29 -10.89 -5.59
N LEU A 276 -11.53 -10.59 -4.53
CA LEU A 276 -12.08 -10.40 -3.18
C LEU A 276 -12.97 -9.16 -3.12
N ALA A 277 -12.54 -8.04 -3.71
CA ALA A 277 -13.32 -6.81 -3.76
C ALA A 277 -14.65 -7.00 -4.51
N ASP A 278 -14.61 -7.71 -5.65
CA ASP A 278 -15.81 -8.04 -6.42
C ASP A 278 -16.76 -8.99 -5.65
N GLU A 279 -16.21 -10.02 -4.97
CA GLU A 279 -16.96 -10.96 -4.15
C GLU A 279 -17.68 -10.28 -2.98
N LEU A 280 -17.03 -9.31 -2.34
CA LEU A 280 -17.56 -8.56 -1.20
C LEU A 280 -18.42 -7.35 -1.62
N ASP A 281 -18.43 -7.02 -2.91
CA ASP A 281 -19.07 -5.83 -3.48
C ASP A 281 -18.54 -4.52 -2.88
N VAL A 282 -17.22 -4.42 -2.72
CA VAL A 282 -16.56 -3.24 -2.12
C VAL A 282 -15.54 -2.61 -3.08
N PRO A 283 -15.27 -1.30 -2.98
CA PRO A 283 -14.24 -0.64 -3.79
C PRO A 283 -12.82 -1.05 -3.39
N LEU A 284 -11.89 -0.90 -4.35
CA LEU A 284 -10.46 -1.20 -4.22
C LEU A 284 -9.61 0.02 -4.55
N GLY A 285 -8.77 0.46 -3.60
CA GLY A 285 -7.79 1.53 -3.78
C GLY A 285 -6.36 1.00 -3.83
N VAL A 286 -5.52 1.55 -4.71
CA VAL A 286 -4.08 1.25 -4.81
C VAL A 286 -3.29 2.50 -4.45
N VAL A 287 -2.35 2.40 -3.51
CA VAL A 287 -1.45 3.48 -3.10
C VAL A 287 -0.01 2.98 -3.29
N LEU A 288 0.77 3.69 -4.13
CA LEU A 288 2.14 3.32 -4.44
C LEU A 288 3.07 3.49 -3.24
N GLU A 289 3.93 2.49 -3.00
CA GLU A 289 4.99 2.53 -1.99
C GLU A 289 6.38 2.32 -2.64
N GLY A 290 7.12 1.29 -2.25
CA GLY A 290 8.48 0.98 -2.72
C GLY A 290 8.58 0.38 -4.11
N GLY A 291 9.78 -0.01 -4.46
CA GLY A 291 10.22 -0.54 -5.76
C GLY A 291 11.30 0.33 -6.39
N TYR A 292 12.53 -0.22 -6.53
CA TYR A 292 13.74 0.57 -6.78
C TYR A 292 14.53 0.12 -8.03
N ASP A 293 14.23 -1.05 -8.61
CA ASP A 293 14.56 -1.33 -10.00
C ASP A 293 13.51 -0.68 -10.91
N LEU A 294 13.90 0.29 -11.73
CA LEU A 294 12.97 1.13 -12.48
C LEU A 294 12.12 0.35 -13.50
N GLU A 295 12.70 -0.66 -14.13
CA GLU A 295 12.01 -1.47 -15.13
C GLU A 295 11.04 -2.44 -14.46
N ALA A 296 11.51 -3.13 -13.39
CA ALA A 296 10.66 -4.01 -12.60
C ALA A 296 9.48 -3.29 -11.97
N LEU A 297 9.72 -2.10 -11.40
CA LEU A 297 8.69 -1.24 -10.84
C LEU A 297 7.64 -0.88 -11.90
N ALA A 298 8.07 -0.40 -13.07
CA ALA A 298 7.17 0.00 -14.13
C ALA A 298 6.35 -1.18 -14.68
N GLU A 299 7.01 -2.32 -14.96
CA GLU A 299 6.35 -3.53 -15.47
C GLU A 299 5.36 -4.12 -14.46
N SER A 300 5.73 -4.18 -13.18
CA SER A 300 4.86 -4.72 -12.12
C SER A 300 3.69 -3.79 -11.81
N THR A 301 3.91 -2.46 -11.83
CA THR A 301 2.82 -1.48 -11.73
C THR A 301 1.84 -1.63 -12.88
N VAL A 302 2.32 -1.70 -14.13
CA VAL A 302 1.46 -1.92 -15.31
C VAL A 302 0.65 -3.19 -15.15
N ALA A 303 1.28 -4.32 -14.79
CA ALA A 303 0.59 -5.60 -14.63
C ALA A 303 -0.48 -5.57 -13.52
N THR A 304 -0.20 -4.90 -12.41
CA THR A 304 -1.16 -4.68 -11.33
C THR A 304 -2.35 -3.84 -11.82
N MET A 305 -2.06 -2.72 -12.50
CA MET A 305 -3.09 -1.79 -12.99
C MET A 305 -3.96 -2.40 -14.10
N GLU A 306 -3.40 -3.23 -14.99
CA GLU A 306 -4.14 -4.00 -15.99
C GLU A 306 -5.18 -4.90 -15.33
N VAL A 307 -4.79 -5.59 -14.25
CA VAL A 307 -5.64 -6.54 -13.55
C VAL A 307 -6.71 -5.85 -12.71
N VAL A 308 -6.33 -4.90 -11.86
CA VAL A 308 -7.32 -4.27 -10.96
C VAL A 308 -8.29 -3.34 -11.72
N GLY A 309 -7.85 -2.75 -12.84
CA GLY A 309 -8.65 -1.86 -13.67
C GLY A 309 -9.50 -2.56 -14.74
N ALA A 310 -9.42 -3.89 -14.88
CA ALA A 310 -10.17 -4.64 -15.88
C ALA A 310 -11.68 -4.42 -15.73
N GLU A 311 -12.37 -4.17 -16.86
CA GLU A 311 -13.85 -3.98 -16.87
C GLU A 311 -14.60 -5.28 -16.56
N GLU A 312 -14.06 -6.41 -17.03
CA GLU A 312 -14.63 -7.73 -16.77
C GLU A 312 -14.01 -8.38 -15.53
N ALA A 313 -14.75 -9.29 -14.91
CA ALA A 313 -14.23 -10.08 -13.81
C ALA A 313 -12.97 -10.85 -14.25
N VAL A 314 -11.88 -10.62 -13.53
CA VAL A 314 -10.59 -11.26 -13.83
C VAL A 314 -10.65 -12.71 -13.39
N GLU A 315 -10.32 -13.65 -14.31
CA GLU A 315 -10.15 -15.05 -13.94
C GLU A 315 -9.02 -15.14 -12.91
N ARG A 316 -9.36 -15.64 -11.73
CA ARG A 316 -8.35 -15.87 -10.67
C ARG A 316 -7.62 -17.18 -10.97
N PRO A 317 -6.29 -17.14 -11.22
CA PRO A 317 -5.52 -18.36 -11.36
C PRO A 317 -5.65 -19.22 -10.10
N ALA A 318 -5.74 -20.53 -10.25
CA ALA A 318 -5.73 -21.43 -9.10
C ALA A 318 -4.38 -21.31 -8.36
N VAL A 319 -4.42 -20.84 -7.12
CA VAL A 319 -3.23 -20.73 -6.26
C VAL A 319 -3.11 -21.98 -5.40
N THR A 320 -1.97 -22.67 -5.49
CA THR A 320 -1.69 -23.80 -4.61
C THR A 320 -1.38 -23.31 -3.21
N LEU A 321 -1.98 -23.95 -2.20
CA LEU A 321 -1.68 -23.64 -0.80
C LEU A 321 -0.23 -24.00 -0.47
N HIS A 322 0.57 -22.99 -0.17
CA HIS A 322 1.97 -23.18 0.23
C HIS A 322 2.05 -23.45 1.75
N PRO A 323 2.98 -24.30 2.22
CA PRO A 323 3.14 -24.61 3.65
C PRO A 323 3.29 -23.38 4.56
N LEU A 324 3.94 -22.31 4.08
CA LEU A 324 4.07 -21.05 4.83
C LEU A 324 2.71 -20.40 5.06
N ALA A 325 1.83 -20.38 4.05
CA ALA A 325 0.47 -19.86 4.19
C ALA A 325 -0.38 -20.75 5.10
N ALA A 326 -0.27 -22.06 5.00
CA ALA A 326 -0.94 -22.98 5.92
C ALA A 326 -0.48 -22.79 7.37
N GLN A 327 0.82 -22.55 7.61
CA GLN A 327 1.35 -22.25 8.94
C GLN A 327 0.80 -20.90 9.46
N ALA A 328 0.76 -19.88 8.63
CA ALA A 328 0.19 -18.57 8.99
C ALA A 328 -1.30 -18.71 9.33
N ALA A 329 -2.08 -19.43 8.51
CA ALA A 329 -3.48 -19.70 8.76
C ALA A 329 -3.70 -20.43 10.10
N GLY A 330 -2.87 -21.43 10.41
CA GLY A 330 -2.93 -22.12 11.70
C GLY A 330 -2.69 -21.22 12.91
N ARG A 331 -1.78 -20.22 12.80
CA ARG A 331 -1.55 -19.24 13.88
C ARG A 331 -2.75 -18.30 14.09
N LEU A 332 -3.46 -17.98 13.03
CA LEU A 332 -4.60 -17.05 13.05
C LEU A 332 -5.94 -17.72 13.40
N ALA A 333 -5.99 -19.05 13.41
CA ALA A 333 -7.21 -19.86 13.50
C ALA A 333 -8.09 -19.55 14.72
N GLU A 334 -7.47 -19.22 15.87
CA GLU A 334 -8.21 -18.93 17.11
C GLU A 334 -9.03 -17.64 16.98
N ARG A 335 -8.45 -16.62 16.36
CA ARG A 335 -9.09 -15.31 16.16
C ARG A 335 -9.93 -15.27 14.89
N TRP A 336 -9.48 -15.95 13.85
CA TRP A 336 -10.03 -15.94 12.50
C TRP A 336 -10.38 -17.37 12.03
N PRO A 337 -11.56 -17.90 12.44
CA PRO A 337 -11.95 -19.29 12.11
C PRO A 337 -11.98 -19.62 10.61
N LEU A 338 -12.39 -18.68 9.73
CA LEU A 338 -12.37 -18.93 8.28
C LEU A 338 -10.95 -19.07 7.75
N VAL A 339 -9.99 -18.32 8.31
CA VAL A 339 -8.56 -18.48 7.99
C VAL A 339 -8.07 -19.84 8.47
N GLY A 340 -8.45 -20.27 9.66
CA GLY A 340 -8.11 -21.57 10.22
C GLY A 340 -8.59 -22.74 9.35
N ALA A 341 -9.75 -22.62 8.70
CA ALA A 341 -10.28 -23.64 7.81
C ALA A 341 -9.44 -23.87 6.53
N VAL A 342 -8.58 -22.93 6.17
CA VAL A 342 -7.64 -23.06 5.05
C VAL A 342 -6.52 -24.05 5.35
N ALA A 343 -6.13 -24.19 6.62
CA ALA A 343 -5.03 -25.05 7.06
C ALA A 343 -5.41 -26.53 7.23
N GLY A 344 -6.71 -26.84 7.26
CA GLY A 344 -7.27 -28.21 7.46
C GLY A 344 -7.71 -28.85 6.19
#